data_c7bdc7af50949d20643275b3b16c882d
#
_entry.id   c7bdc7af50949d20643275b3b16c882d
#
_cell.length_a   1.000
_cell.length_b   1.000
_cell.length_c   1.000
_cell.angle_alpha   90.00
_cell.angle_beta   90.00
_cell.angle_gamma   90.00
#
_symmetry.space_group_name_H-M   'P 1'
#
loop_
_entity.id
_entity.type
_entity.pdbx_description
1 polymer ?
#
loop_
_entity_poly.entity_id
_entity_poly.type
_entity_poly.pdbx_seq_one_letter_code
_entity_poly.pdbx_strand_id
1 'polypeptide(L)'
;MDNLKSKNEFYEWINDLKRTIKSARQKLAATINSQVLELYWEIGKEISSKQNTWGSNIIENVAKELNSEFPDMKGFSRRNLYAIRQWYLFYNSKYKFVPRTVAQIP
;
A
#
# COMPACT_ATOMS: atom_id res chain seq x y z
N MET A 1 -26.05 5.12 -2.63
CA MET A 1 -24.72 5.10 -3.12
C MET A 1 -24.59 4.24 -4.37
N ASP A 2 -24.00 4.79 -5.32
CA ASP A 2 -23.86 4.13 -6.60
C ASP A 2 -22.69 3.14 -6.59
N ASN A 3 -22.97 1.87 -6.68
CA ASN A 3 -21.94 0.84 -6.65
C ASN A 3 -20.99 0.95 -7.85
N LEU A 4 -21.54 1.35 -9.01
CA LEU A 4 -20.72 1.50 -10.20
C LEU A 4 -19.68 2.61 -10.02
N LYS A 5 -20.10 3.72 -9.44
CA LYS A 5 -19.19 4.83 -9.23
C LYS A 5 -18.08 4.46 -8.24
N SER A 6 -18.45 3.82 -7.14
CA SER A 6 -17.46 3.36 -6.17
C SER A 6 -16.51 2.37 -6.79
N LYS A 7 -17.04 1.47 -7.61
CA LYS A 7 -16.22 0.46 -8.24
C LYS A 7 -15.23 1.08 -9.20
N ASN A 8 -15.67 2.05 -9.99
CA ASN A 8 -14.79 2.74 -10.91
C ASN A 8 -13.70 3.50 -10.18
N GLU A 9 -14.07 4.18 -9.10
CA GLU A 9 -13.11 4.91 -8.31
C GLU A 9 -12.08 3.97 -7.70
N PHE A 10 -12.53 2.81 -7.24
CA PHE A 10 -11.60 1.82 -6.71
C PHE A 10 -10.61 1.37 -7.77
N TYR A 11 -11.09 1.06 -8.97
CA TYR A 11 -10.20 0.56 -10.02
C TYR A 11 -9.24 1.63 -10.51
N GLU A 12 -9.66 2.87 -10.54
CA GLU A 12 -8.72 3.95 -10.88
C GLU A 12 -7.62 4.05 -9.83
N TRP A 13 -8.02 4.02 -8.58
CA TRP A 13 -7.07 4.11 -7.49
C TRP A 13 -6.13 2.91 -7.46
N ILE A 14 -6.67 1.70 -7.61
CA ILE A 14 -5.83 0.51 -7.54
C ILE A 14 -4.86 0.46 -8.72
N ASN A 15 -5.26 0.95 -9.88
CA ASN A 15 -4.36 1.00 -11.02
C ASN A 15 -3.21 1.97 -10.76
N ASP A 16 -3.49 3.08 -10.12
CA ASP A 16 -2.43 4.01 -9.73
C ASP A 16 -1.48 3.36 -8.74
N LEU A 17 -2.02 2.62 -7.77
CA LEU A 17 -1.18 1.93 -6.81
C LEU A 17 -0.31 0.88 -7.50
N LYS A 18 -0.87 0.15 -8.45
CA LYS A 18 -0.10 -0.83 -9.20
C LYS A 18 1.05 -0.16 -9.96
N ARG A 19 0.80 1.01 -10.53
CA ARG A 19 1.87 1.73 -11.22
C ARG A 19 2.97 2.16 -10.27
N THR A 20 2.59 2.59 -9.07
CA THR A 20 3.56 2.95 -8.05
C THR A 20 4.43 1.74 -7.70
N ILE A 21 3.82 0.58 -7.54
CA ILE A 21 4.55 -0.63 -7.18
C ILE A 21 5.48 -1.05 -8.32
N LYS A 22 5.01 -0.98 -9.56
CA LYS A 22 5.86 -1.33 -10.70
C LYS A 22 7.09 -0.44 -10.78
N SER A 23 6.89 0.85 -10.54
CA SER A 23 8.00 1.79 -10.56
C SER A 23 8.99 1.48 -9.44
N ALA A 24 8.48 1.16 -8.24
CA ALA A 24 9.33 0.85 -7.12
C ALA A 24 10.12 -0.44 -7.35
N ARG A 25 9.52 -1.43 -8.02
CA ARG A 25 10.20 -2.69 -8.29
C ARG A 25 11.48 -2.48 -9.09
N GLN A 26 11.44 -1.59 -10.04
CA GLN A 26 12.63 -1.31 -10.84
C GLN A 26 13.75 -0.74 -9.98
N LYS A 27 13.39 0.07 -8.99
CA LYS A 27 14.37 0.63 -8.08
C LYS A 27 14.85 -0.41 -7.08
N LEU A 28 13.96 -1.32 -6.68
CA LEU A 28 14.32 -2.35 -5.72
C LEU A 28 15.36 -3.31 -6.25
N ALA A 29 15.47 -3.43 -7.58
CA ALA A 29 16.49 -4.26 -8.16
C ALA A 29 17.89 -3.74 -7.84
N ALA A 30 18.02 -2.44 -7.62
CA ALA A 30 19.32 -1.83 -7.38
C ALA A 30 19.55 -1.50 -5.91
N THR A 31 18.48 -1.26 -5.16
CA THR A 31 18.60 -0.86 -3.76
C THR A 31 17.70 -1.71 -2.92
N ILE A 32 17.95 -1.75 -1.62
CA ILE A 32 17.16 -2.59 -0.73
C ILE A 32 16.59 -1.76 0.39
N ASN A 33 16.19 -2.30 1.39
CA ASN A 33 15.60 -1.88 2.65
C ASN A 33 14.88 -0.53 2.62
N SER A 34 15.59 0.58 2.40
CA SER A 34 14.92 1.88 2.45
C SER A 34 13.87 2.00 1.37
N GLN A 35 14.13 1.46 0.18
CA GLN A 35 13.15 1.47 -0.89
C GLN A 35 11.93 0.63 -0.54
N VAL A 36 12.17 -0.53 0.06
CA VAL A 36 11.07 -1.39 0.49
C VAL A 36 10.23 -0.69 1.56
N LEU A 37 10.88 -0.05 2.51
CA LEU A 37 10.16 0.64 3.56
C LEU A 37 9.35 1.81 3.02
N GLU A 38 9.91 2.54 2.06
CA GLU A 38 9.16 3.61 1.43
C GLU A 38 7.94 3.09 0.69
N LEU A 39 8.09 1.97 0.01
CA LEU A 39 6.97 1.36 -0.70
C LEU A 39 5.88 0.93 0.28
N TYR A 40 6.27 0.26 1.36
CA TYR A 40 5.30 -0.17 2.34
C TYR A 40 4.61 1.01 3.02
N TRP A 41 5.35 2.09 3.26
CA TRP A 41 4.77 3.29 3.81
C TRP A 41 3.68 3.84 2.89
N GLU A 42 3.99 3.90 1.60
CA GLU A 42 3.05 4.43 0.63
C GLU A 42 1.80 3.55 0.55
N ILE A 43 1.99 2.23 0.56
CA ILE A 43 0.86 1.31 0.53
C ILE A 43 0.00 1.48 1.78
N GLY A 44 0.62 1.55 2.93
CA GLY A 44 -0.12 1.73 4.18
C GLY A 44 -0.89 3.03 4.22
N LYS A 45 -0.26 4.08 3.72
CA LYS A 45 -0.89 5.38 3.66
C LYS A 45 -2.12 5.36 2.77
N GLU A 46 -1.99 4.75 1.59
CA GLU A 46 -3.10 4.69 0.65
C GLU A 46 -4.24 3.85 1.18
N ILE A 47 -3.94 2.69 1.73
CA ILE A 47 -4.98 1.83 2.28
C ILE A 47 -5.69 2.52 3.43
N SER A 48 -4.92 3.12 4.32
CA SER A 48 -5.49 3.81 5.47
C SER A 48 -6.42 4.93 5.05
N SER A 49 -6.01 5.68 4.05
CA SER A 49 -6.81 6.78 3.53
C SER A 49 -8.11 6.30 2.92
N LYS A 50 -8.05 5.24 2.12
CA LYS A 50 -9.21 4.76 1.38
C LYS A 50 -10.14 3.91 2.23
N GLN A 51 -9.63 3.35 3.31
CA GLN A 51 -10.47 2.51 4.16
C GLN A 51 -11.62 3.30 4.78
N ASN A 52 -11.39 4.56 5.06
CA ASN A 52 -12.46 5.42 5.58
C ASN A 52 -13.57 5.63 4.57
N THR A 53 -13.23 5.60 3.30
CA THR A 53 -14.20 5.84 2.24
C THR A 53 -14.92 4.55 1.83
N TRP A 54 -14.16 3.46 1.71
CA TRP A 54 -14.69 2.23 1.11
C TRP A 54 -14.86 1.07 2.07
N GLY A 55 -14.50 1.25 3.34
CA GLY A 55 -14.73 0.23 4.35
C GLY A 55 -13.59 -0.77 4.45
N SER A 56 -13.76 -1.71 5.38
CA SER A 56 -12.68 -2.64 5.73
C SER A 56 -12.41 -3.68 4.65
N ASN A 57 -13.38 -3.94 3.78
CA ASN A 57 -13.17 -4.93 2.71
C ASN A 57 -12.14 -4.48 1.69
N ILE A 58 -11.74 -3.24 1.72
CA ILE A 58 -10.75 -2.75 0.76
C ILE A 58 -9.43 -3.51 0.86
N ILE A 59 -9.04 -3.91 2.06
CA ILE A 59 -7.77 -4.61 2.22
C ILE A 59 -7.80 -5.95 1.49
N GLU A 60 -8.92 -6.66 1.58
CA GLU A 60 -9.05 -7.92 0.86
C GLU A 60 -9.03 -7.71 -0.64
N ASN A 61 -9.70 -6.67 -1.11
CA ASN A 61 -9.73 -6.38 -2.54
C ASN A 61 -8.36 -5.96 -3.04
N VAL A 62 -7.64 -5.17 -2.26
CA VAL A 62 -6.29 -4.77 -2.62
C VAL A 62 -5.36 -5.98 -2.67
N ALA A 63 -5.47 -6.86 -1.68
CA ALA A 63 -4.64 -8.06 -1.66
C ALA A 63 -4.87 -8.89 -2.92
N LYS A 64 -6.13 -9.05 -3.30
CA LYS A 64 -6.47 -9.83 -4.48
C LYS A 64 -5.86 -9.22 -5.73
N GLU A 65 -5.99 -7.91 -5.88
CA GLU A 65 -5.48 -7.23 -7.07
C GLU A 65 -3.96 -7.26 -7.13
N LEU A 66 -3.31 -7.04 -5.99
CA LEU A 66 -1.85 -7.00 -5.99
C LEU A 66 -1.25 -8.37 -6.17
N ASN A 67 -1.85 -9.40 -5.59
CA ASN A 67 -1.36 -10.76 -5.79
C ASN A 67 -1.54 -11.21 -7.24
N SER A 68 -2.60 -10.75 -7.88
CA SER A 68 -2.82 -11.06 -9.28
C SER A 68 -1.80 -10.38 -10.18
N GLU A 69 -1.49 -9.14 -9.90
CA GLU A 69 -0.55 -8.37 -10.72
C GLU A 69 0.89 -8.74 -10.46
N PHE A 70 1.21 -9.06 -9.21
CA PHE A 70 2.60 -9.31 -8.79
C PHE A 70 2.70 -10.64 -8.06
N PRO A 71 2.46 -11.75 -8.76
CA PRO A 71 2.43 -13.05 -8.08
C PRO A 71 3.78 -13.48 -7.50
N ASP A 72 4.86 -12.91 -7.98
CA ASP A 72 6.19 -13.23 -7.48
C ASP A 72 6.60 -12.40 -6.28
N MET A 73 5.82 -11.41 -5.91
CA MET A 73 6.12 -10.60 -4.72
C MET A 73 5.32 -11.12 -3.54
N LYS A 74 6.00 -11.39 -2.43
CA LYS A 74 5.39 -12.02 -1.28
C LYS A 74 5.09 -11.01 -0.23
N GLY A 75 4.61 -10.06 -0.23
CA GLY A 75 4.30 -9.10 0.83
C GLY A 75 2.90 -8.58 0.74
N PHE A 76 2.12 -9.10 -0.21
CA PHE A 76 0.82 -8.52 -0.49
C PHE A 76 -0.33 -9.41 -0.09
N SER A 77 -0.11 -10.32 0.85
CA SER A 77 -1.22 -11.07 1.42
C SER A 77 -2.09 -10.13 2.25
N ARG A 78 -3.33 -10.53 2.45
CA ARG A 78 -4.24 -9.77 3.28
C ARG A 78 -3.63 -9.50 4.66
N ARG A 79 -3.04 -10.52 5.24
CA ARG A 79 -2.44 -10.41 6.55
C ARG A 79 -1.30 -9.38 6.57
N ASN A 80 -0.46 -9.44 5.56
CA ASN A 80 0.67 -8.54 5.52
C ASN A 80 0.23 -7.11 5.23
N LEU A 81 -0.80 -6.93 4.44
CA LEU A 81 -1.32 -5.58 4.19
C LEU A 81 -1.92 -4.98 5.44
N TYR A 82 -2.57 -5.79 6.28
CA TYR A 82 -3.02 -5.30 7.58
C TYR A 82 -1.84 -4.86 8.43
N ALA A 83 -0.77 -5.63 8.43
CA ALA A 83 0.42 -5.28 9.20
C ALA A 83 1.05 -3.99 8.68
N ILE A 84 1.10 -3.83 7.38
CA ILE A 84 1.63 -2.62 6.77
C ILE A 84 0.81 -1.41 7.18
N ARG A 85 -0.52 -1.54 7.16
CA ARG A 85 -1.39 -0.45 7.57
C ARG A 85 -1.19 -0.10 9.03
N GLN A 86 -1.09 -1.11 9.90
CA GLN A 86 -0.86 -0.87 11.31
C GLN A 86 0.47 -0.16 11.54
N TRP A 87 1.50 -0.59 10.85
CA TRP A 87 2.80 0.04 10.96
C TRP A 87 2.74 1.50 10.53
N TYR A 88 2.09 1.78 9.41
CA TYR A 88 1.95 3.15 8.94
C TYR A 88 1.19 4.00 9.96
N LEU A 89 0.08 3.49 10.46
CA LEU A 89 -0.75 4.25 11.41
C LEU A 89 0.02 4.53 12.70
N PHE A 90 0.78 3.56 13.16
CA PHE A 90 1.55 3.74 14.38
C PHE A 90 2.56 4.87 14.24
N TYR A 91 3.37 4.81 13.19
CA TYR A 91 4.41 5.81 13.03
C TYR A 91 3.86 7.16 12.60
N ASN A 92 2.84 7.17 11.81
CA ASN A 92 2.26 8.43 11.36
C ASN A 92 1.62 9.19 12.53
N SER A 93 0.92 8.49 13.40
CA SER A 93 0.25 9.15 14.52
C SER A 93 1.24 9.58 15.60
N LYS A 94 2.30 8.79 15.80
CA LYS A 94 3.22 9.04 16.87
C LYS A 94 4.31 10.05 16.50
N TYR A 95 4.83 9.94 15.29
CA TYR A 95 5.98 10.74 14.90
C TYR A 95 5.70 11.72 13.78
N LYS A 96 4.69 11.45 12.98
CA LYS A 96 4.35 12.29 11.83
C LYS A 96 5.53 12.45 10.88
N PHE A 97 6.24 11.37 10.68
CA PHE A 97 7.41 11.35 9.80
C PHE A 97 7.00 11.24 8.35
N VAL A 98 7.85 11.79 7.48
CA VAL A 98 7.75 11.47 6.06
C VAL A 98 8.39 10.11 5.83
N PRO A 99 8.02 9.42 4.73
CA PRO A 99 8.48 8.04 4.51
C PRO A 99 9.99 7.86 4.54
N ARG A 100 10.72 8.82 3.97
CA ARG A 100 12.17 8.69 3.92
C ARG A 100 12.77 8.69 5.32
N THR A 101 12.23 9.50 6.21
CA THR A 101 12.69 9.54 7.58
C THR A 101 12.42 8.22 8.28
N VAL A 102 11.23 7.66 8.06
CA VAL A 102 10.88 6.37 8.64
C VAL A 102 11.80 5.28 8.11
N ALA A 103 12.10 5.31 6.83
CA ALA A 103 12.96 4.30 6.22
C ALA A 103 14.38 4.32 6.80
N GLN A 104 14.80 5.44 7.34
CA GLN A 104 16.12 5.56 7.93
C GLN A 104 16.17 5.11 9.38
N ILE A 105 15.05 4.86 9.99
CA ILE A 105 14.99 4.36 11.37
C ILE A 105 15.15 2.84 11.35
N PRO A 106 16.17 2.34 12.00
CA PRO A 106 16.43 0.90 11.99
C PRO A 106 15.31 0.10 12.63
#